data_5134348e6e4a54bffa08c84d8d7e1be0
#
_entry.id   5134348e6e4a54bffa08c84d8d7e1be0
#
_cell.length_a   1.000
_cell.length_b   1.000
_cell.length_c   1.000
_cell.angle_alpha   90.00
_cell.angle_beta   90.00
_cell.angle_gamma   90.00
#
_symmetry.space_group_name_H-M   'P 1'
#
loop_
_entity.id
_entity.type
_entity.pdbx_description
1 polymer ?
#
loop_
_entity_poly.entity_id
_entity_poly.type
_entity_poly.pdbx_seq_one_letter_code
_entity_poly.pdbx_strand_id
1 'polypeptide(L)'
;GVRADTVFVKVPMGTLVRDDATGAVMADLVEDGQTYTAAKGGRGGKGNACYVTSTNRAPTFAEKGEPGENRWLKLELKLLADVGLVGYPSVGKSSIIAHVSAARPEIAAYHFTTLSPVLGVVRLDEERSFVLADIPGLIEGAHEGIGLGHDFLRHVERTKVLLHVVDVAGVDGRDPIEDFDKINNELAEYSERLTRRKQIVVANKMDLPEGQENFERLKEYVEAKGYEIFKASAATGEGLRELMLSLIHISE
;
A
#
# COMPACT_ATOMS: atom_id res chain seq x y z
N GLY A 1 20.98 15.76 37.44
CA GLY A 1 21.44 15.07 36.24
C GLY A 1 20.83 15.70 34.99
N VAL A 2 21.51 15.58 33.87
CA VAL A 2 20.96 16.06 32.58
C VAL A 2 19.91 15.04 32.13
N ARG A 3 18.74 15.54 31.71
CA ARG A 3 17.68 14.72 31.13
C ARG A 3 18.09 14.37 29.70
N ALA A 4 18.00 13.10 29.31
CA ALA A 4 18.20 12.69 27.94
C ALA A 4 16.97 13.09 27.11
N ASP A 5 17.21 13.45 25.85
CA ASP A 5 16.17 13.75 24.89
C ASP A 5 15.50 12.47 24.35
N THR A 6 14.28 12.63 23.85
CA THR A 6 13.59 11.53 23.17
C THR A 6 14.26 11.27 21.83
N VAL A 7 14.60 10.02 21.57
CA VAL A 7 15.15 9.59 20.28
C VAL A 7 14.02 9.13 19.39
N PHE A 8 13.93 9.68 18.19
CA PHE A 8 12.98 9.28 17.17
C PHE A 8 13.67 8.46 16.09
N VAL A 9 13.14 7.29 15.82
CA VAL A 9 13.52 6.45 14.67
C VAL A 9 12.45 6.61 13.60
N LYS A 10 12.81 7.21 12.48
CA LYS A 10 11.89 7.39 11.35
C LYS A 10 11.76 6.09 10.59
N VAL A 11 10.52 5.69 10.32
CA VAL A 11 10.18 4.50 9.56
C VAL A 11 9.14 4.85 8.49
N PRO A 12 9.08 4.13 7.37
CA PRO A 12 8.04 4.35 6.35
C PRO A 12 6.65 4.05 6.88
N MET A 13 5.63 4.66 6.28
CA MET A 13 4.23 4.29 6.53
C MET A 13 4.00 2.81 6.22
N GLY A 14 3.12 2.15 6.96
CA GLY A 14 2.86 0.72 6.83
C GLY A 14 3.87 -0.16 7.58
N THR A 15 4.72 0.43 8.44
CA THR A 15 5.62 -0.33 9.29
C THR A 15 4.86 -0.92 10.48
N LEU A 16 4.90 -2.26 10.57
CA LEU A 16 4.41 -3.01 11.72
C LEU A 16 5.54 -3.18 12.73
N VAL A 17 5.29 -2.79 13.96
CA VAL A 17 6.22 -2.94 15.08
C VAL A 17 5.82 -4.16 15.90
N ARG A 18 6.70 -5.14 15.99
CA ARG A 18 6.51 -6.33 16.82
C ARG A 18 7.56 -6.40 17.92
N ASP A 19 7.18 -6.96 19.04
CA ASP A 19 8.12 -7.39 20.07
C ASP A 19 8.84 -8.66 19.58
N ASP A 20 10.18 -8.63 19.52
CA ASP A 20 10.98 -9.73 18.97
C ASP A 20 10.91 -11.00 19.82
N ALA A 21 10.76 -10.85 21.14
CA ALA A 21 10.72 -11.97 22.07
C ALA A 21 9.37 -12.70 22.06
N THR A 22 8.26 -11.97 21.91
CA THR A 22 6.90 -12.51 22.01
C THR A 22 6.21 -12.66 20.65
N GLY A 23 6.72 -11.98 19.62
CA GLY A 23 6.07 -11.85 18.30
C GLY A 23 4.79 -11.00 18.31
N ALA A 24 4.41 -10.44 19.46
CA ALA A 24 3.20 -9.66 19.60
C ALA A 24 3.27 -8.35 18.79
N VAL A 25 2.16 -7.99 18.13
CA VAL A 25 2.03 -6.71 17.45
C VAL A 25 1.88 -5.60 18.48
N MET A 26 2.79 -4.64 18.48
CA MET A 26 2.79 -3.52 19.42
C MET A 26 2.19 -2.26 18.79
N ALA A 27 2.44 -2.02 17.50
CA ALA A 27 1.88 -0.91 16.75
C ALA A 27 1.85 -1.21 15.25
N ASP A 28 0.92 -0.56 14.54
CA ASP A 28 0.83 -0.54 13.08
C ASP A 28 0.82 0.94 12.66
N LEU A 29 1.92 1.40 12.05
CA LEU A 29 2.14 2.80 11.70
C LEU A 29 1.66 3.05 10.27
N VAL A 30 0.37 3.30 10.10
CA VAL A 30 -0.30 3.42 8.80
C VAL A 30 -0.52 4.86 8.33
N GLU A 31 -0.40 5.84 9.23
CA GLU A 31 -0.67 7.25 8.93
C GLU A 31 0.64 8.06 8.99
N ASP A 32 0.73 9.10 8.15
CA ASP A 32 1.87 10.01 8.18
C ASP A 32 1.92 10.77 9.51
N GLY A 33 3.12 10.89 10.07
CA GLY A 33 3.33 11.53 11.37
C GLY A 33 2.85 10.72 12.58
N GLN A 34 2.31 9.52 12.40
CA GLN A 34 1.95 8.63 13.50
C GLN A 34 3.18 8.23 14.30
N THR A 35 3.08 8.27 15.63
CA THR A 35 4.19 7.92 16.51
C THR A 35 3.81 6.83 17.51
N TYR A 36 4.76 5.97 17.84
CA TYR A 36 4.61 4.95 18.85
C TYR A 36 5.81 4.97 19.82
N THR A 37 5.55 4.94 21.12
CA THR A 37 6.61 4.87 22.14
C THR A 37 6.96 3.41 22.42
N ALA A 38 8.06 2.93 21.84
CA ALA A 38 8.48 1.54 21.94
C ALA A 38 9.09 1.17 23.30
N ALA A 39 9.82 2.12 23.91
CA ALA A 39 10.43 1.95 25.22
C ALA A 39 10.51 3.28 25.96
N LYS A 40 10.27 3.26 27.25
CA LYS A 40 10.32 4.46 28.09
C LYS A 40 11.67 4.53 28.81
N GLY A 41 12.22 5.74 28.88
CA GLY A 41 13.39 6.01 29.70
C GLY A 41 13.09 5.86 31.18
N GLY A 42 14.09 5.46 31.96
CA GLY A 42 13.97 5.37 33.40
C GLY A 42 13.88 6.75 34.06
N ARG A 43 13.39 6.78 35.29
CA ARG A 43 13.32 8.00 36.09
C ARG A 43 14.73 8.41 36.54
N GLY A 44 15.07 9.68 36.35
CA GLY A 44 16.33 10.23 36.84
C GLY A 44 16.35 10.30 38.37
N GLY A 45 17.47 9.92 38.97
CA GLY A 45 17.69 10.07 40.41
C GLY A 45 17.93 11.53 40.80
N LYS A 46 17.70 11.84 42.06
CA LYS A 46 17.97 13.17 42.63
C LYS A 46 19.47 13.38 42.81
N GLY A 47 19.97 14.48 42.26
CA GLY A 47 21.36 14.88 42.48
C GLY A 47 21.66 15.33 43.93
N ASN A 48 22.93 15.40 44.26
CA ASN A 48 23.38 15.80 45.61
C ASN A 48 22.80 17.18 46.06
N ALA A 49 22.58 18.08 45.14
CA ALA A 49 21.99 19.39 45.43
C ALA A 49 20.58 19.31 46.07
N CYS A 50 19.84 18.21 45.80
CA CYS A 50 18.52 17.99 46.40
C CYS A 50 18.60 17.55 47.87
N TYR A 51 19.78 17.20 48.36
CA TYR A 51 20.01 16.71 49.73
C TYR A 51 20.76 17.71 50.61
N VAL A 52 20.90 18.95 50.15
CA VAL A 52 21.50 20.04 50.93
C VAL A 52 20.58 20.37 52.11
N THR A 53 21.14 20.39 53.30
CA THR A 53 20.47 20.79 54.55
C THR A 53 21.30 21.86 55.24
N SER A 54 20.74 22.50 56.27
CA SER A 54 21.42 23.53 57.07
C SER A 54 22.69 22.98 57.76
N THR A 55 22.71 21.70 58.08
CA THR A 55 23.81 21.00 58.75
C THR A 55 24.79 20.32 57.78
N ASN A 56 24.32 19.92 56.58
CA ASN A 56 25.17 19.36 55.54
C ASN A 56 25.00 20.15 54.25
N ARG A 57 25.87 21.12 54.03
CA ARG A 57 25.81 22.04 52.88
C ARG A 57 26.44 21.47 51.62
N ALA A 58 27.19 20.37 51.72
CA ALA A 58 27.84 19.72 50.58
C ALA A 58 27.71 18.20 50.67
N PRO A 59 26.51 17.64 50.50
CA PRO A 59 26.33 16.19 50.52
C PRO A 59 27.06 15.53 49.36
N THR A 60 27.74 14.40 49.65
CA THR A 60 28.51 13.63 48.68
C THR A 60 27.70 12.47 48.06
N PHE A 61 26.46 12.28 48.47
CA PHE A 61 25.59 11.24 47.99
C PHE A 61 24.52 11.77 47.02
N ALA A 62 24.15 10.94 46.10
CA ALA A 62 23.06 11.19 45.14
C ALA A 62 22.27 9.88 44.92
N GLU A 63 21.03 10.02 44.56
CA GLU A 63 20.17 8.89 44.17
C GLU A 63 20.53 8.46 42.75
N LYS A 64 20.68 7.13 42.57
CA LYS A 64 20.85 6.58 41.21
C LYS A 64 19.51 6.62 40.47
N GLY A 65 19.54 6.90 39.18
CA GLY A 65 18.36 6.79 38.34
C GLY A 65 17.91 5.34 38.18
N GLU A 66 16.62 5.18 37.87
CA GLU A 66 16.04 3.89 37.51
C GLU A 66 16.46 3.49 36.10
N PRO A 67 16.67 2.20 35.81
CA PRO A 67 16.94 1.74 34.45
C PRO A 67 15.71 1.99 33.57
N GLY A 68 15.92 2.37 32.33
CA GLY A 68 14.87 2.45 31.32
C GLY A 68 14.47 1.09 30.79
N GLU A 69 13.37 1.05 30.05
CA GLU A 69 12.95 -0.14 29.32
C GLU A 69 13.93 -0.43 28.18
N ASN A 70 14.24 -1.72 27.99
CA ASN A 70 15.04 -2.20 26.88
C ASN A 70 14.25 -3.30 26.17
N ARG A 71 14.04 -3.15 24.86
CA ARG A 71 13.27 -4.09 24.04
C ARG A 71 13.94 -4.28 22.70
N TRP A 72 13.93 -5.51 22.23
CA TRP A 72 14.24 -5.82 20.84
C TRP A 72 12.94 -5.75 20.03
N LEU A 73 12.97 -5.01 18.94
CA LEU A 73 11.81 -4.81 18.08
C LEU A 73 12.11 -5.38 16.71
N LYS A 74 11.16 -6.12 16.17
CA LYS A 74 11.14 -6.52 14.78
C LYS A 74 10.27 -5.55 14.01
N LEU A 75 10.86 -4.83 13.07
CA LEU A 75 10.16 -3.92 12.18
C LEU A 75 9.87 -4.67 10.88
N GLU A 76 8.60 -4.85 10.57
CA GLU A 76 8.15 -5.45 9.31
C GLU A 76 7.51 -4.34 8.49
N LEU A 77 8.10 -4.04 7.34
CA LEU A 77 7.47 -3.14 6.40
C LEU A 77 6.40 -3.91 5.62
N LYS A 78 5.14 -3.66 5.95
CA LYS A 78 4.00 -4.13 5.17
C LYS A 78 3.76 -3.14 4.04
N LEU A 79 4.70 -3.06 3.12
CA LEU A 79 4.54 -2.31 1.90
C LEU A 79 3.48 -3.01 1.07
N LEU A 80 2.40 -2.29 0.93
CA LEU A 80 1.53 -2.46 -0.19
C LEU A 80 1.79 -1.35 -1.17
N ALA A 81 1.33 -1.62 -2.32
CA ALA A 81 1.42 -0.72 -3.43
C ALA A 81 0.66 0.58 -3.13
N ASP A 82 1.15 1.67 -3.63
CA ASP A 82 0.41 2.92 -3.69
C ASP A 82 -0.81 2.75 -4.61
N VAL A 83 -0.67 1.95 -5.67
CA VAL A 83 -1.69 1.66 -6.66
C VAL A 83 -1.91 0.16 -6.79
N GLY A 84 -3.15 -0.28 -6.60
CA GLY A 84 -3.58 -1.66 -6.81
C GLY A 84 -4.22 -1.85 -8.18
N LEU A 85 -3.75 -2.83 -8.97
CA LEU A 85 -4.38 -3.20 -10.23
C LEU A 85 -5.46 -4.23 -9.98
N VAL A 86 -6.65 -3.96 -10.47
CA VAL A 86 -7.81 -4.86 -10.43
C VAL A 86 -8.33 -5.11 -11.85
N GLY A 87 -8.94 -6.23 -12.07
CA GLY A 87 -9.48 -6.59 -13.38
C GLY A 87 -9.43 -8.10 -13.62
N TYR A 88 -10.12 -8.56 -14.62
CA TYR A 88 -10.19 -9.97 -14.99
C TYR A 88 -8.81 -10.59 -15.29
N PRO A 89 -8.66 -11.92 -15.22
CA PRO A 89 -7.48 -12.59 -15.76
C PRO A 89 -7.28 -12.22 -17.24
N SER A 90 -6.04 -12.21 -17.70
CA SER A 90 -5.66 -11.96 -19.10
C SER A 90 -5.99 -10.56 -19.67
N VAL A 91 -6.50 -9.63 -18.87
CA VAL A 91 -6.73 -8.23 -19.32
C VAL A 91 -5.43 -7.43 -19.49
N GLY A 92 -4.29 -7.98 -19.02
CA GLY A 92 -2.97 -7.38 -19.22
C GLY A 92 -2.39 -6.66 -17.99
N LYS A 93 -2.89 -6.89 -16.77
CA LYS A 93 -2.38 -6.29 -15.53
C LYS A 93 -0.88 -6.49 -15.34
N SER A 94 -0.44 -7.75 -15.36
CA SER A 94 0.99 -8.08 -15.19
C SER A 94 1.85 -7.56 -16.35
N SER A 95 1.29 -7.44 -17.55
CA SER A 95 1.99 -6.85 -18.71
C SER A 95 2.17 -5.33 -18.52
N ILE A 96 1.17 -4.63 -17.98
CA ILE A 96 1.29 -3.21 -17.62
C ILE A 96 2.43 -3.04 -16.60
N ILE A 97 2.41 -3.83 -15.52
CA ILE A 97 3.46 -3.77 -14.49
C ILE A 97 4.84 -4.01 -15.10
N ALA A 98 4.98 -5.04 -15.93
CA ALA A 98 6.25 -5.36 -16.58
C ALA A 98 6.76 -4.25 -17.49
N HIS A 99 5.85 -3.51 -18.15
CA HIS A 99 6.19 -2.44 -19.07
C HIS A 99 6.62 -1.16 -18.35
N VAL A 100 5.96 -0.81 -17.25
CA VAL A 100 6.18 0.46 -16.55
C VAL A 100 7.17 0.36 -15.39
N SER A 101 7.53 -0.85 -14.97
CA SER A 101 8.45 -1.05 -13.84
C SER A 101 9.89 -0.70 -14.22
N ALA A 102 10.55 0.09 -13.40
CA ALA A 102 11.95 0.48 -13.56
C ALA A 102 12.93 -0.68 -13.33
N ALA A 103 12.50 -1.72 -12.64
CA ALA A 103 13.21 -2.97 -12.41
C ALA A 103 12.32 -4.15 -12.78
N ARG A 104 12.88 -5.36 -12.82
CA ARG A 104 12.04 -6.55 -13.03
C ARG A 104 11.00 -6.63 -11.94
N PRO A 105 9.70 -6.84 -12.29
CA PRO A 105 8.66 -7.05 -11.29
C PRO A 105 9.02 -8.24 -10.38
N GLU A 106 8.80 -8.06 -9.10
CA GLU A 106 9.07 -9.09 -8.10
C GLU A 106 7.77 -9.76 -7.67
N ILE A 107 7.81 -11.08 -7.58
CA ILE A 107 6.72 -11.86 -6.97
C ILE A 107 6.93 -11.82 -5.47
N ALA A 108 6.07 -11.10 -4.78
CA ALA A 108 6.16 -11.00 -3.33
C ALA A 108 5.51 -12.23 -2.67
N ALA A 109 6.33 -13.04 -2.00
CA ALA A 109 5.83 -14.17 -1.21
C ALA A 109 5.40 -13.67 0.18
N TYR A 110 4.12 -13.44 0.35
CA TYR A 110 3.55 -13.15 1.66
C TYR A 110 3.06 -14.45 2.32
N HIS A 111 3.49 -14.74 3.53
CA HIS A 111 3.13 -15.96 4.28
C HIS A 111 1.63 -16.13 4.54
N PHE A 112 0.85 -15.13 4.26
CA PHE A 112 -0.60 -15.09 4.48
C PHE A 112 -1.43 -15.05 3.18
N THR A 113 -0.80 -15.20 2.00
CA THR A 113 -1.49 -15.25 0.71
C THR A 113 -1.31 -16.62 0.06
N THR A 114 -2.39 -17.17 -0.47
CA THR A 114 -2.34 -18.34 -1.37
C THR A 114 -1.90 -17.98 -2.77
N LEU A 115 -2.13 -16.72 -3.16
CA LEU A 115 -1.71 -16.13 -4.42
C LEU A 115 -0.67 -15.05 -4.17
N SER A 116 0.44 -15.11 -4.88
CA SER A 116 1.53 -14.14 -4.72
C SER A 116 1.33 -12.94 -5.63
N PRO A 117 1.16 -11.72 -5.09
CA PRO A 117 1.03 -10.52 -5.91
C PRO A 117 2.34 -10.21 -6.64
N VAL A 118 2.21 -9.66 -7.83
CA VAL A 118 3.33 -9.12 -8.60
C VAL A 118 3.47 -7.64 -8.27
N LEU A 119 4.65 -7.24 -7.82
CA LEU A 119 4.97 -5.85 -7.50
C LEU A 119 5.87 -5.25 -8.57
N GLY A 120 5.60 -4.01 -8.94
CA GLY A 120 6.45 -3.22 -9.83
C GLY A 120 6.71 -1.83 -9.26
N VAL A 121 7.95 -1.38 -9.32
CA VAL A 121 8.32 -0.03 -8.91
C VAL A 121 8.36 0.85 -10.15
N VAL A 122 7.47 1.83 -10.21
CA VAL A 122 7.46 2.85 -11.26
C VAL A 122 8.30 4.02 -10.82
N ARG A 123 9.29 4.39 -11.62
CA ARG A 123 10.11 5.58 -11.42
C ARG A 123 9.85 6.55 -12.56
N LEU A 124 9.43 7.74 -12.25
CA LEU A 124 9.19 8.79 -13.24
C LEU A 124 10.37 9.75 -13.34
N ASP A 125 11.00 10.05 -12.22
CA ASP A 125 12.21 10.87 -12.12
C ASP A 125 13.07 10.45 -10.92
N GLU A 126 14.08 11.24 -10.57
CA GLU A 126 14.99 10.92 -9.45
C GLU A 126 14.33 11.00 -8.08
N GLU A 127 13.25 11.78 -7.95
CA GLU A 127 12.60 12.05 -6.66
C GLU A 127 11.26 11.33 -6.51
N ARG A 128 10.56 10.99 -7.62
CA ARG A 128 9.21 10.45 -7.60
C ARG A 128 9.17 9.01 -8.09
N SER A 129 8.73 8.15 -7.19
CA SER A 129 8.48 6.74 -7.48
C SER A 129 7.30 6.23 -6.66
N PHE A 130 6.59 5.26 -7.20
CA PHE A 130 5.50 4.59 -6.49
C PHE A 130 5.45 3.11 -6.85
N VAL A 131 4.74 2.33 -6.05
CA VAL A 131 4.65 0.88 -6.21
C VAL A 131 3.28 0.51 -6.77
N LEU A 132 3.29 -0.29 -7.84
CA LEU A 132 2.11 -0.97 -8.38
C LEU A 132 2.05 -2.39 -7.84
N ALA A 133 0.85 -2.88 -7.50
CA ALA A 133 0.63 -4.29 -7.21
C ALA A 133 -0.48 -4.86 -8.09
N ASP A 134 -0.23 -5.99 -8.71
CA ASP A 134 -1.30 -6.83 -9.27
C ASP A 134 -2.03 -7.51 -8.11
N ILE A 135 -3.34 -7.35 -8.06
CA ILE A 135 -4.21 -7.96 -7.07
C ILE A 135 -4.86 -9.20 -7.71
N PRO A 136 -4.21 -10.37 -7.61
CA PRO A 136 -4.76 -11.59 -8.18
C PRO A 136 -5.98 -12.07 -7.39
N GLY A 137 -6.93 -12.70 -8.05
CA GLY A 137 -7.97 -13.49 -7.39
C GLY A 137 -9.15 -12.73 -6.78
N LEU A 138 -9.37 -11.45 -7.16
CA LEU A 138 -10.65 -10.79 -6.84
C LEU A 138 -11.84 -11.49 -7.53
N ILE A 139 -11.62 -12.15 -8.66
CA ILE A 139 -12.67 -12.66 -9.56
C ILE A 139 -12.93 -14.17 -9.40
N GLU A 140 -12.00 -14.94 -8.89
CA GLU A 140 -12.15 -16.40 -8.77
C GLU A 140 -12.41 -16.81 -7.32
N GLY A 141 -13.64 -16.66 -6.84
CA GLY A 141 -14.10 -17.26 -5.59
C GLY A 141 -13.72 -16.49 -4.32
N ALA A 142 -13.53 -15.19 -4.38
CA ALA A 142 -13.26 -14.38 -3.18
C ALA A 142 -14.38 -14.49 -2.12
N HIS A 143 -15.62 -14.68 -2.55
CA HIS A 143 -16.77 -14.89 -1.67
C HIS A 143 -16.90 -16.34 -1.17
N GLU A 144 -16.26 -17.32 -1.82
CA GLU A 144 -16.27 -18.73 -1.40
C GLU A 144 -15.19 -19.06 -0.34
N GLY A 145 -14.40 -18.08 0.08
CA GLY A 145 -13.39 -18.25 1.13
C GLY A 145 -12.14 -19.05 0.71
N ILE A 146 -11.99 -19.41 -0.55
CA ILE A 146 -10.93 -20.30 -1.04
C ILE A 146 -9.74 -19.54 -1.64
N GLY A 147 -9.86 -18.21 -1.91
CA GLY A 147 -8.85 -17.47 -2.67
C GLY A 147 -7.90 -16.61 -1.84
N LEU A 148 -8.34 -15.44 -1.46
CA LEU A 148 -7.49 -14.44 -0.80
C LEU A 148 -7.79 -14.39 0.68
N GLY A 149 -6.80 -14.63 1.53
CA GLY A 149 -6.96 -14.51 2.97
C GLY A 149 -7.37 -13.07 3.37
N HIS A 150 -8.21 -12.94 4.40
CA HIS A 150 -8.65 -11.64 4.95
C HIS A 150 -7.49 -10.67 5.20
N ASP A 151 -6.31 -11.18 5.46
CA ASP A 151 -5.11 -10.37 5.69
C ASP A 151 -4.58 -9.73 4.41
N PHE A 152 -4.64 -10.40 3.25
CA PHE A 152 -4.22 -9.80 1.97
C PHE A 152 -5.13 -8.64 1.58
N LEU A 153 -6.39 -8.78 1.82
CA LEU A 153 -7.40 -7.83 1.43
C LEU A 153 -7.38 -6.58 2.32
N ARG A 154 -7.02 -6.71 3.60
CA ARG A 154 -6.65 -5.54 4.44
C ARG A 154 -5.49 -4.77 3.84
N HIS A 155 -4.68 -5.46 3.09
CA HIS A 155 -3.54 -4.84 2.48
C HIS A 155 -3.94 -4.09 1.21
N VAL A 156 -4.84 -4.62 0.41
CA VAL A 156 -5.42 -3.92 -0.74
C VAL A 156 -6.20 -2.67 -0.29
N GLU A 157 -6.88 -2.73 0.84
CA GLU A 157 -7.53 -1.56 1.44
C GLU A 157 -6.58 -0.39 1.76
N ARG A 158 -5.28 -0.63 1.79
CA ARG A 158 -4.26 0.39 2.04
C ARG A 158 -3.75 1.08 0.78
N THR A 159 -4.07 0.57 -0.41
CA THR A 159 -3.73 1.24 -1.66
C THR A 159 -4.42 2.60 -1.72
N LYS A 160 -3.73 3.61 -2.22
CA LYS A 160 -4.27 4.96 -2.36
C LYS A 160 -5.26 5.05 -3.51
N VAL A 161 -4.94 4.37 -4.61
CA VAL A 161 -5.69 4.38 -5.87
C VAL A 161 -5.88 2.95 -6.38
N LEU A 162 -7.03 2.67 -6.97
CA LEU A 162 -7.28 1.44 -7.72
C LEU A 162 -7.21 1.73 -9.22
N LEU A 163 -6.44 0.92 -9.92
CA LEU A 163 -6.32 0.93 -11.37
C LEU A 163 -7.13 -0.24 -11.94
N HIS A 164 -8.31 0.05 -12.44
CA HIS A 164 -9.21 -0.96 -12.99
C HIS A 164 -8.88 -1.18 -14.47
N VAL A 165 -8.26 -2.31 -14.77
CA VAL A 165 -7.85 -2.68 -16.13
C VAL A 165 -8.95 -3.49 -16.80
N VAL A 166 -9.45 -2.99 -17.93
CA VAL A 166 -10.49 -3.62 -18.74
C VAL A 166 -9.93 -3.98 -20.11
N ASP A 167 -10.18 -5.19 -20.56
CA ASP A 167 -9.91 -5.63 -21.95
C ASP A 167 -10.98 -5.07 -22.87
N VAL A 168 -10.68 -3.95 -23.50
CA VAL A 168 -11.64 -3.28 -24.37
C VAL A 168 -11.83 -3.99 -25.71
N ALA A 169 -10.89 -4.83 -26.13
CA ALA A 169 -11.03 -5.62 -27.34
C ALA A 169 -11.94 -6.86 -27.17
N GLY A 170 -12.19 -7.25 -25.90
CA GLY A 170 -13.05 -8.40 -25.63
C GLY A 170 -12.49 -9.73 -26.18
N VAL A 171 -11.16 -9.92 -26.14
CA VAL A 171 -10.48 -11.07 -26.77
C VAL A 171 -11.04 -12.41 -26.29
N ASP A 172 -11.46 -12.49 -25.02
CA ASP A 172 -12.07 -13.69 -24.45
C ASP A 172 -13.59 -13.78 -24.69
N GLY A 173 -14.14 -12.97 -25.60
CA GLY A 173 -15.58 -12.93 -25.93
C GLY A 173 -16.46 -12.27 -24.86
N ARG A 174 -15.86 -11.52 -23.93
CA ARG A 174 -16.57 -10.81 -22.87
C ARG A 174 -16.87 -9.36 -23.27
N ASP A 175 -17.99 -8.83 -22.77
CA ASP A 175 -18.32 -7.42 -22.94
C ASP A 175 -17.54 -6.56 -21.94
N PRO A 176 -16.81 -5.52 -22.39
CA PRO A 176 -16.03 -4.66 -21.50
C PRO A 176 -16.87 -3.95 -20.42
N ILE A 177 -18.13 -3.61 -20.71
CA ILE A 177 -19.04 -2.96 -19.74
C ILE A 177 -19.47 -3.95 -18.67
N GLU A 178 -19.81 -5.19 -19.06
CA GLU A 178 -20.16 -6.24 -18.09
C GLU A 178 -18.98 -6.57 -17.19
N ASP A 179 -17.77 -6.65 -17.75
CA ASP A 179 -16.56 -6.90 -16.99
C ASP A 179 -16.30 -5.78 -15.97
N PHE A 180 -16.45 -4.53 -16.39
CA PHE A 180 -16.34 -3.37 -15.50
C PHE A 180 -17.34 -3.43 -14.35
N ASP A 181 -18.61 -3.72 -14.61
CA ASP A 181 -19.64 -3.79 -13.58
C ASP A 181 -19.44 -4.97 -12.63
N LYS A 182 -19.06 -6.13 -13.12
CA LYS A 182 -18.80 -7.30 -12.27
C LYS A 182 -17.69 -7.05 -11.29
N ILE A 183 -16.56 -6.47 -11.73
CA ILE A 183 -15.45 -6.12 -10.85
C ILE A 183 -15.88 -5.11 -9.79
N ASN A 184 -16.63 -4.09 -10.15
CA ASN A 184 -17.11 -3.10 -9.19
C ASN A 184 -18.07 -3.70 -8.16
N ASN A 185 -18.92 -4.64 -8.57
CA ASN A 185 -19.80 -5.36 -7.66
C ASN A 185 -19.00 -6.25 -6.70
N GLU A 186 -17.99 -6.97 -7.17
CA GLU A 186 -17.11 -7.77 -6.32
C GLU A 186 -16.32 -6.90 -5.32
N LEU A 187 -15.82 -5.75 -5.77
CA LEU A 187 -15.18 -4.79 -4.87
C LEU A 187 -16.15 -4.30 -3.78
N ALA A 188 -17.42 -4.08 -4.13
CA ALA A 188 -18.44 -3.63 -3.20
C ALA A 188 -18.85 -4.72 -2.19
N GLU A 189 -19.02 -5.94 -2.66
CA GLU A 189 -19.30 -7.10 -1.80
C GLU A 189 -18.16 -7.38 -0.85
N TYR A 190 -16.94 -7.10 -1.30
CA TYR A 190 -15.74 -7.38 -0.55
C TYR A 190 -15.47 -6.36 0.56
N SER A 191 -15.45 -5.06 0.25
CA SER A 191 -15.22 -3.98 1.20
C SER A 191 -15.77 -2.65 0.72
N GLU A 192 -16.66 -2.07 1.50
CA GLU A 192 -17.16 -0.72 1.27
C GLU A 192 -16.04 0.34 1.24
N ARG A 193 -14.90 0.07 1.90
CA ARG A 193 -13.74 0.96 1.88
C ARG A 193 -13.06 0.98 0.52
N LEU A 194 -13.03 -0.15 -0.19
CA LEU A 194 -12.44 -0.24 -1.53
C LEU A 194 -13.25 0.53 -2.56
N THR A 195 -14.59 0.49 -2.47
CA THR A 195 -15.46 1.25 -3.38
C THR A 195 -15.35 2.77 -3.22
N ARG A 196 -14.93 3.22 -2.04
CA ARG A 196 -14.70 4.64 -1.76
C ARG A 196 -13.32 5.13 -2.21
N ARG A 197 -12.42 4.24 -2.61
CA ARG A 197 -11.10 4.63 -3.12
C ARG A 197 -11.24 5.28 -4.48
N LYS A 198 -10.33 6.22 -4.77
CA LYS A 198 -10.25 6.77 -6.12
C LYS A 198 -9.90 5.63 -7.08
N GLN A 199 -10.73 5.46 -8.09
CA GLN A 199 -10.57 4.45 -9.12
C GLN A 199 -10.37 5.13 -10.47
N ILE A 200 -9.36 4.64 -11.21
CA ILE A 200 -9.09 5.02 -12.59
C ILE A 200 -9.28 3.79 -13.45
N VAL A 201 -9.99 3.94 -14.56
CA VAL A 201 -10.21 2.86 -15.51
C VAL A 201 -9.18 2.92 -16.62
N VAL A 202 -8.62 1.79 -16.98
CA VAL A 202 -7.70 1.64 -18.11
C VAL A 202 -8.31 0.72 -19.14
N ALA A 203 -8.65 1.28 -20.29
CA ALA A 203 -9.03 0.54 -21.47
C ALA A 203 -7.75 0.00 -22.13
N ASN A 204 -7.43 -1.26 -21.84
CA ASN A 204 -6.26 -1.93 -22.39
C ASN A 204 -6.56 -2.69 -23.68
N LYS A 205 -5.50 -3.01 -24.44
CA LYS A 205 -5.54 -3.65 -25.76
C LYS A 205 -6.09 -2.74 -26.86
N MET A 206 -5.82 -1.44 -26.75
CA MET A 206 -6.17 -0.43 -27.75
C MET A 206 -5.45 -0.59 -29.11
N ASP A 207 -4.41 -1.43 -29.14
CA ASP A 207 -3.70 -1.83 -30.36
C ASP A 207 -4.54 -2.74 -31.27
N LEU A 208 -5.63 -3.33 -30.77
CA LEU A 208 -6.53 -4.17 -31.53
C LEU A 208 -7.70 -3.34 -32.12
N PRO A 209 -8.14 -3.64 -33.35
CA PRO A 209 -9.25 -2.89 -33.99
C PRO A 209 -10.53 -2.89 -33.17
N GLU A 210 -10.90 -4.03 -32.61
CA GLU A 210 -12.10 -4.20 -31.77
C GLU A 210 -12.02 -3.31 -30.51
N GLY A 211 -10.81 -3.09 -30.00
CA GLY A 211 -10.58 -2.20 -28.86
C GLY A 211 -10.93 -0.75 -29.17
N GLN A 212 -10.63 -0.29 -30.40
CA GLN A 212 -10.97 1.06 -30.83
C GLN A 212 -12.48 1.23 -31.03
N GLU A 213 -13.17 0.22 -31.54
CA GLU A 213 -14.62 0.24 -31.74
C GLU A 213 -15.39 0.27 -30.41
N ASN A 214 -14.97 -0.55 -29.44
CA ASN A 214 -15.64 -0.65 -28.15
C ASN A 214 -15.29 0.50 -27.18
N PHE A 215 -14.18 1.20 -27.40
CA PHE A 215 -13.69 2.20 -26.46
C PHE A 215 -14.69 3.33 -26.21
N GLU A 216 -15.28 3.91 -27.27
CA GLU A 216 -16.18 5.06 -27.10
C GLU A 216 -17.43 4.66 -26.29
N ARG A 217 -17.95 3.45 -26.50
CA ARG A 217 -19.08 2.91 -25.72
C ARG A 217 -18.70 2.71 -24.25
N LEU A 218 -17.55 2.15 -23.98
CA LEU A 218 -17.06 1.97 -22.61
C LEU A 218 -16.81 3.32 -21.95
N LYS A 219 -16.21 4.27 -22.67
CA LYS A 219 -15.89 5.60 -22.17
C LYS A 219 -17.14 6.35 -21.72
N GLU A 220 -18.15 6.44 -22.56
CA GLU A 220 -19.40 7.10 -22.21
C GLU A 220 -20.04 6.49 -20.96
N TYR A 221 -20.00 5.17 -20.85
CA TYR A 221 -20.56 4.45 -19.70
C TYR A 221 -19.79 4.71 -18.39
N VAL A 222 -18.46 4.67 -18.45
CA VAL A 222 -17.57 4.85 -17.30
C VAL A 222 -17.58 6.31 -16.82
N GLU A 223 -17.52 7.28 -17.75
CA GLU A 223 -17.59 8.71 -17.43
C GLU A 223 -18.96 9.10 -16.84
N ALA A 224 -20.06 8.51 -17.33
CA ALA A 224 -21.39 8.70 -16.76
C ALA A 224 -21.49 8.23 -15.30
N LYS A 225 -20.67 7.26 -14.89
CA LYS A 225 -20.54 6.80 -13.51
C LYS A 225 -19.55 7.63 -12.68
N GLY A 226 -18.88 8.62 -13.27
CA GLY A 226 -17.95 9.53 -12.60
C GLY A 226 -16.51 9.03 -12.48
N TYR A 227 -16.12 8.03 -13.24
CA TYR A 227 -14.74 7.54 -13.27
C TYR A 227 -13.94 8.15 -14.43
N GLU A 228 -12.66 8.37 -14.20
CA GLU A 228 -11.70 8.73 -15.24
C GLU A 228 -11.27 7.48 -16.01
N ILE A 229 -11.15 7.60 -17.35
CA ILE A 229 -10.72 6.49 -18.21
C ILE A 229 -9.55 6.90 -19.09
N PHE A 230 -8.56 6.01 -19.21
CA PHE A 230 -7.37 6.17 -20.05
C PHE A 230 -7.28 5.04 -21.09
N LYS A 231 -6.84 5.40 -22.29
CA LYS A 231 -6.48 4.44 -23.33
C LYS A 231 -5.07 3.91 -23.06
N ALA A 232 -4.89 2.60 -23.21
CA ALA A 232 -3.58 2.00 -23.10
C ALA A 232 -3.43 0.75 -23.97
N SER A 233 -2.19 0.45 -24.32
CA SER A 233 -1.79 -0.86 -24.82
C SER A 233 -0.58 -1.34 -24.04
N ALA A 234 -0.77 -2.39 -23.26
CA ALA A 234 0.34 -3.02 -22.53
C ALA A 234 1.34 -3.70 -23.49
N ALA A 235 0.92 -4.03 -24.71
CA ALA A 235 1.77 -4.65 -25.72
C ALA A 235 2.71 -3.63 -26.39
N THR A 236 2.20 -2.45 -26.75
CA THR A 236 2.97 -1.39 -27.43
C THR A 236 3.57 -0.36 -26.48
N GLY A 237 3.04 -0.24 -25.27
CA GLY A 237 3.39 0.80 -24.30
C GLY A 237 2.65 2.14 -24.49
N GLU A 238 1.80 2.23 -25.52
CA GLU A 238 1.04 3.43 -25.81
C GLU A 238 0.09 3.79 -24.64
N GLY A 239 0.02 5.08 -24.31
CA GLY A 239 -0.83 5.61 -23.24
C GLY A 239 -0.32 5.33 -21.81
N LEU A 240 0.62 4.41 -21.59
CA LEU A 240 1.07 4.04 -20.24
C LEU A 240 1.80 5.19 -19.53
N ARG A 241 2.57 6.00 -20.27
CA ARG A 241 3.30 7.13 -19.67
C ARG A 241 2.34 8.19 -19.13
N GLU A 242 1.31 8.54 -19.90
CA GLU A 242 0.29 9.52 -19.50
C GLU A 242 -0.49 9.02 -18.28
N LEU A 243 -0.85 7.74 -18.29
CA LEU A 243 -1.48 7.08 -17.15
C LEU A 243 -0.62 7.18 -15.89
N MET A 244 0.67 6.86 -15.97
CA MET A 244 1.58 6.92 -14.81
C MET A 244 1.74 8.35 -14.28
N LEU A 245 1.77 9.36 -15.14
CA LEU A 245 1.81 10.76 -14.74
C LEU A 245 0.53 11.19 -14.02
N SER A 246 -0.64 10.73 -14.47
CA SER A 246 -1.92 11.00 -13.81
C SER A 246 -1.97 10.39 -12.40
N LEU A 247 -1.45 9.17 -12.23
CA LEU A 247 -1.45 8.47 -10.95
C LEU A 247 -0.66 9.21 -9.86
N ILE A 248 0.40 9.94 -10.19
CA ILE A 248 1.18 10.69 -9.20
C ILE A 248 0.40 11.88 -8.64
N HIS A 249 -0.25 12.65 -9.50
CA HIS A 249 -1.05 13.79 -9.03
C HIS A 249 -2.17 13.40 -8.07
N ILE A 250 -2.49 12.12 -8.03
CA ILE A 250 -3.54 11.58 -7.18
C ILE A 250 -2.97 10.95 -5.91
N SER A 251 -1.71 10.52 -5.94
CA SER A 251 -1.05 9.87 -4.82
C SER A 251 -0.37 10.85 -3.85
N GLU A 252 -0.17 12.10 -4.27
CA GLU A 252 0.24 13.22 -3.42
C GLU A 252 -0.94 13.79 -2.64
#